data_66ed7c8605a37e009e28851896687d01
#
_entry.id   66ed7c8605a37e009e28851896687d01
#
_cell.length_a   1.000
_cell.length_b   1.000
_cell.length_c   1.000
_cell.angle_alpha   90.00
_cell.angle_beta   90.00
_cell.angle_gamma   90.00
#
_symmetry.space_group_name_H-M   'P 1'
#
loop_
_entity.id
_entity.type
_entity.pdbx_description
1 polymer ?
#
loop_
_entity_poly.entity_id
_entity_poly.type
_entity_poly.pdbx_seq_one_letter_code
_entity_poly.pdbx_strand_id
1 'polypeptide(L)'
;QLLALFMLWSPSKIVYDMPFEFLVYLLTVLYFLSWTLLIFATIDAGLEVQSGALGWISVLTNKSPVFPPLPTNGLYSVIRHPIYASFFLAVVTVPCWTADQLIISFILGGYCVFAPILKDRRLIKRHGQNYIKYKNITPYMIPNKKLKKT
;
A
#
# COMPACT_ATOMS: atom_id res chain seq x y z
N GLN A 1 3.26 -3.41 -23.98
CA GLN A 1 4.72 -3.32 -23.68
C GLN A 1 5.07 -3.93 -22.33
N LEU A 2 4.37 -3.61 -21.22
CA LEU A 2 4.60 -4.19 -19.89
C LEU A 2 4.38 -5.72 -19.86
N LEU A 3 3.36 -6.21 -20.55
CA LEU A 3 3.06 -7.64 -20.63
C LEU A 3 4.14 -8.41 -21.39
N ALA A 4 4.72 -7.82 -22.45
CA ALA A 4 5.82 -8.40 -23.19
C ALA A 4 7.12 -8.44 -22.36
N LEU A 5 7.39 -7.39 -21.57
CA LEU A 5 8.49 -7.38 -20.62
C LEU A 5 8.32 -8.45 -19.53
N PHE A 6 7.10 -8.68 -19.06
CA PHE A 6 6.79 -9.72 -18.10
C PHE A 6 6.97 -11.14 -18.66
N MET A 7 6.62 -11.36 -19.94
CA MET A 7 6.78 -12.63 -20.64
C MET A 7 8.24 -12.96 -20.97
N LEU A 8 9.09 -11.94 -21.14
CA LEU A 8 10.51 -12.06 -21.42
C LEU A 8 11.38 -12.08 -20.15
N TRP A 9 10.73 -11.88 -18.98
CA TRP A 9 11.43 -11.88 -17.70
C TRP A 9 11.83 -13.30 -17.31
N SER A 10 13.12 -13.58 -17.37
CA SER A 10 13.71 -14.77 -16.75
C SER A 10 14.25 -14.38 -15.37
N PRO A 11 13.78 -15.02 -14.29
CA PRO A 11 14.25 -14.68 -12.95
C PRO A 11 15.75 -14.92 -12.85
N SER A 12 16.46 -14.00 -12.22
CA SER A 12 17.88 -14.15 -11.94
C SER A 12 18.14 -15.29 -10.95
N LYS A 13 19.39 -15.71 -10.83
CA LYS A 13 19.79 -16.76 -9.88
C LYS A 13 19.36 -16.36 -8.45
N ILE A 14 18.94 -17.36 -7.66
CA ILE A 14 18.67 -17.22 -6.24
C ILE A 14 19.95 -16.73 -5.56
N VAL A 15 19.86 -15.57 -4.89
CA VAL A 15 20.97 -14.97 -4.15
C VAL A 15 21.00 -15.51 -2.74
N TYR A 16 19.81 -15.69 -2.17
CA TYR A 16 19.65 -16.19 -0.81
C TYR A 16 18.41 -17.06 -0.71
N ASP A 17 18.61 -18.28 -0.26
CA ASP A 17 17.54 -19.20 0.11
C ASP A 17 17.59 -19.40 1.61
N MET A 18 16.41 -19.33 2.25
CA MET A 18 16.31 -19.40 3.71
C MET A 18 16.62 -20.84 4.15
N PRO A 19 17.65 -21.04 5.02
CA PRO A 19 18.04 -22.39 5.44
C PRO A 19 17.06 -23.05 6.42
N PHE A 20 16.10 -22.29 6.97
CA PHE A 20 15.16 -22.77 7.98
C PHE A 20 13.75 -22.87 7.39
N GLU A 21 13.23 -24.06 7.23
CA GLU A 21 11.85 -24.32 6.74
C GLU A 21 10.78 -23.55 7.53
N PHE A 22 10.94 -23.45 8.83
CA PHE A 22 10.03 -22.68 9.69
C PHE A 22 9.97 -21.21 9.27
N LEU A 23 11.11 -20.61 8.94
CA LEU A 23 11.18 -19.21 8.55
C LEU A 23 10.54 -18.98 7.17
N VAL A 24 10.74 -19.91 6.23
CA VAL A 24 10.08 -19.90 4.92
C VAL A 24 8.56 -19.96 5.09
N TYR A 25 8.08 -20.86 5.95
CA TYR A 25 6.65 -20.97 6.25
C TYR A 25 6.10 -19.67 6.85
N LEU A 26 6.77 -19.12 7.86
CA LEU A 26 6.39 -17.86 8.50
C LEU A 26 6.33 -16.70 7.50
N LEU A 27 7.34 -16.54 6.66
CA LEU A 27 7.39 -15.49 5.62
C LEU A 27 6.28 -15.68 4.59
N THR A 28 5.99 -16.92 4.20
CA THR A 28 4.89 -17.24 3.28
C THR A 28 3.54 -16.84 3.88
N VAL A 29 3.29 -17.14 5.14
CA VAL A 29 2.06 -16.73 5.83
C VAL A 29 1.97 -15.21 5.91
N LEU A 30 3.06 -14.52 6.27
CA LEU A 30 3.11 -13.06 6.32
C LEU A 30 2.88 -12.44 4.94
N TYR A 31 3.40 -13.05 3.89
CA TYR A 31 3.19 -12.60 2.50
C TYR A 31 1.71 -12.64 2.13
N PHE A 32 1.02 -13.77 2.34
CA PHE A 32 -0.41 -13.87 2.08
C PHE A 32 -1.25 -12.93 2.96
N LEU A 33 -0.87 -12.77 4.22
CA LEU A 33 -1.51 -11.80 5.12
C LEU A 33 -1.36 -10.37 4.61
N SER A 34 -0.20 -10.02 4.08
CA SER A 34 0.07 -8.69 3.51
C SER A 34 -0.83 -8.40 2.31
N TRP A 35 -1.04 -9.38 1.42
CA TRP A 35 -1.99 -9.25 0.30
C TRP A 35 -3.43 -9.11 0.78
N THR A 36 -3.81 -9.89 1.79
CA THR A 36 -5.14 -9.78 2.40
C THR A 36 -5.37 -8.38 2.99
N LEU A 37 -4.40 -7.86 3.74
CA LEU A 37 -4.45 -6.49 4.27
C LEU A 37 -4.51 -5.44 3.16
N LEU A 38 -3.79 -5.66 2.05
CA LEU A 38 -3.82 -4.77 0.89
C LEU A 38 -5.21 -4.70 0.25
N ILE A 39 -5.88 -5.85 0.11
CA ILE A 39 -7.26 -5.93 -0.41
C ILE A 39 -8.21 -5.15 0.51
N PHE A 40 -8.19 -5.40 1.81
CA PHE A 40 -9.02 -4.67 2.76
C PHE A 40 -8.74 -3.17 2.77
N ALA A 41 -7.45 -2.78 2.76
CA ALA A 41 -7.07 -1.37 2.68
C ALA A 41 -7.56 -0.69 1.41
N THR A 42 -7.62 -1.41 0.29
CA THR A 42 -8.11 -0.90 -0.99
C THR A 42 -9.62 -0.76 -0.99
N ILE A 43 -10.35 -1.71 -0.38
CA ILE A 43 -11.80 -1.62 -0.18
C ILE A 43 -12.14 -0.42 0.70
N ASP A 44 -11.46 -0.25 1.84
CA ASP A 44 -11.66 0.87 2.76
C ASP A 44 -11.34 2.23 2.11
N ALA A 45 -10.41 2.27 1.15
CA ALA A 45 -10.06 3.47 0.40
C ALA A 45 -11.06 3.85 -0.69
N GLY A 46 -11.98 2.94 -1.03
CA GLY A 46 -12.90 3.05 -2.16
C GLY A 46 -12.29 2.47 -3.44
N LEU A 47 -12.72 1.28 -3.80
CA LEU A 47 -12.27 0.55 -4.99
C LEU A 47 -12.40 1.38 -6.27
N GLU A 48 -13.44 2.18 -6.38
CA GLU A 48 -13.77 3.03 -7.53
C GLU A 48 -12.67 4.08 -7.80
N VAL A 49 -12.10 4.62 -6.71
CA VAL A 49 -11.02 5.61 -6.80
C VAL A 49 -9.69 4.94 -7.11
N GLN A 50 -9.42 3.81 -6.48
CA GLN A 50 -8.12 3.13 -6.61
C GLN A 50 -7.97 2.43 -7.97
N SER A 51 -9.05 1.87 -8.50
CA SER A 51 -9.07 1.23 -9.83
C SER A 51 -9.13 2.23 -10.99
N GLY A 52 -9.43 3.51 -10.71
CA GLY A 52 -9.71 4.51 -11.75
C GLY A 52 -11.11 4.38 -12.38
N ALA A 53 -11.95 3.46 -11.89
CA ALA A 53 -13.31 3.26 -12.41
C ALA A 53 -14.15 4.54 -12.33
N LEU A 54 -13.95 5.35 -11.28
CA LEU A 54 -14.62 6.64 -11.13
C LEU A 54 -14.37 7.57 -12.33
N GLY A 55 -13.13 7.62 -12.84
CA GLY A 55 -12.78 8.40 -14.01
C GLY A 55 -13.44 7.86 -15.27
N TRP A 56 -13.46 6.56 -15.48
CA TRP A 56 -14.12 5.92 -16.61
C TRP A 56 -15.63 6.15 -16.61
N ILE A 57 -16.29 5.96 -15.47
CA ILE A 57 -17.74 6.20 -15.32
C ILE A 57 -18.08 7.67 -15.60
N SER A 58 -17.25 8.59 -15.12
CA SER A 58 -17.40 10.02 -15.37
C SER A 58 -17.38 10.36 -16.88
N VAL A 59 -16.43 9.78 -17.62
CA VAL A 59 -16.33 9.97 -19.07
C VAL A 59 -17.53 9.36 -19.78
N LEU A 60 -17.92 8.14 -19.42
CA LEU A 60 -19.05 7.45 -20.05
C LEU A 60 -20.40 8.13 -19.79
N THR A 61 -20.57 8.73 -18.61
CA THR A 61 -21.83 9.38 -18.22
C THR A 61 -21.88 10.88 -18.49
N ASN A 62 -20.79 11.46 -18.98
CA ASN A 62 -20.62 12.92 -19.16
C ASN A 62 -20.92 13.72 -17.87
N LYS A 63 -20.64 13.14 -16.69
CA LYS A 63 -20.85 13.78 -15.39
C LYS A 63 -19.51 14.00 -14.69
N SER A 64 -19.42 15.07 -13.92
CA SER A 64 -18.23 15.31 -13.09
C SER A 64 -18.05 14.20 -12.06
N PRO A 65 -16.81 13.70 -11.85
CA PRO A 65 -16.56 12.65 -10.88
C PRO A 65 -16.80 13.15 -9.46
N VAL A 66 -17.66 12.45 -8.70
CA VAL A 66 -17.89 12.74 -7.30
C VAL A 66 -16.94 11.87 -6.49
N PHE A 67 -15.90 12.49 -5.95
CA PHE A 67 -14.94 11.78 -5.11
C PHE A 67 -15.52 11.52 -3.72
N PRO A 68 -15.36 10.30 -3.18
CA PRO A 68 -15.78 10.00 -1.82
C PRO A 68 -15.01 10.86 -0.80
N PRO A 69 -15.58 11.06 0.39
CA PRO A 69 -14.91 11.77 1.47
C PRO A 69 -13.62 11.05 1.88
N LEU A 70 -12.80 11.72 2.71
CA LEU A 70 -11.56 11.15 3.22
C LEU A 70 -11.85 9.84 3.96
N PRO A 71 -11.20 8.71 3.59
CA PRO A 71 -11.38 7.46 4.31
C PRO A 71 -10.75 7.59 5.71
N THR A 72 -11.57 7.48 6.73
CA THR A 72 -11.17 7.56 8.15
C THR A 72 -11.57 6.32 8.94
N ASN A 73 -12.30 5.40 8.30
CA ASN A 73 -12.83 4.18 8.89
C ASN A 73 -11.96 2.95 8.57
N GLY A 74 -12.27 1.80 9.18
CA GLY A 74 -11.58 0.55 8.93
C GLY A 74 -10.08 0.64 9.24
N LEU A 75 -9.23 0.16 8.36
CA LEU A 75 -7.77 0.21 8.51
C LEU A 75 -7.21 1.64 8.57
N TYR A 76 -7.91 2.61 7.97
CA TYR A 76 -7.53 4.03 8.03
C TYR A 76 -7.76 4.67 9.41
N SER A 77 -8.53 4.04 10.29
CA SER A 77 -8.63 4.46 11.68
C SER A 77 -7.43 4.04 12.53
N VAL A 78 -6.71 3.00 12.09
CA VAL A 78 -5.54 2.43 12.79
C VAL A 78 -4.24 3.07 12.32
N ILE A 79 -4.06 3.20 11.00
CA ILE A 79 -2.89 3.84 10.36
C ILE A 79 -3.33 4.68 9.16
N ARG A 80 -2.61 5.76 8.86
CA ARG A 80 -2.98 6.68 7.77
C ARG A 80 -2.76 6.11 6.37
N HIS A 81 -1.79 5.24 6.21
CA HIS A 81 -1.36 4.73 4.91
C HIS A 81 -1.37 3.20 4.85
N PRO A 82 -2.51 2.53 5.09
CA PRO A 82 -2.58 1.07 5.16
C PRO A 82 -2.20 0.40 3.84
N ILE A 83 -2.57 0.96 2.68
CA ILE A 83 -2.19 0.44 1.36
C ILE A 83 -0.67 0.38 1.21
N TYR A 84 0.03 1.46 1.56
CA TYR A 84 1.50 1.49 1.44
C TYR A 84 2.18 0.57 2.44
N ALA A 85 1.65 0.47 3.66
CA ALA A 85 2.16 -0.44 4.69
C ALA A 85 1.99 -1.91 4.28
N SER A 86 0.82 -2.29 3.78
CA SER A 86 0.55 -3.65 3.30
C SER A 86 1.40 -4.01 2.09
N PHE A 87 1.54 -3.08 1.14
CA PHE A 87 2.38 -3.30 -0.03
C PHE A 87 3.87 -3.40 0.33
N PHE A 88 4.36 -2.56 1.26
CA PHE A 88 5.70 -2.67 1.81
C PHE A 88 5.94 -4.05 2.41
N LEU A 89 5.02 -4.53 3.26
CA LEU A 89 5.11 -5.86 3.85
C LEU A 89 5.15 -6.95 2.77
N ALA A 90 4.27 -6.89 1.76
CA ALA A 90 4.25 -7.86 0.67
C ALA A 90 5.58 -7.94 -0.08
N VAL A 91 6.25 -6.81 -0.27
CA VAL A 91 7.51 -6.74 -1.00
C VAL A 91 8.69 -7.28 -0.17
N VAL A 92 8.67 -7.13 1.16
CA VAL A 92 9.77 -7.55 2.04
C VAL A 92 9.59 -8.94 2.66
N THR A 93 8.40 -9.52 2.60
CA THR A 93 8.12 -10.86 3.19
C THR A 93 8.25 -12.00 2.19
N VAL A 94 8.88 -11.77 1.04
CA VAL A 94 9.12 -12.82 0.05
C VAL A 94 10.10 -13.86 0.62
N PRO A 95 9.76 -15.16 0.58
CA PRO A 95 10.59 -16.20 1.21
C PRO A 95 11.88 -16.51 0.45
N CYS A 96 11.90 -16.28 -0.85
CA CYS A 96 13.04 -16.58 -1.72
C CYS A 96 13.54 -15.28 -2.37
N TRP A 97 14.83 -14.98 -2.21
CA TRP A 97 15.43 -13.73 -2.67
C TRP A 97 16.32 -13.94 -3.90
N THR A 98 15.89 -13.39 -5.01
CA THR A 98 16.71 -13.23 -6.21
C THR A 98 17.33 -11.84 -6.26
N ALA A 99 18.35 -11.62 -7.08
CA ALA A 99 18.95 -10.29 -7.26
C ALA A 99 17.91 -9.27 -7.76
N ASP A 100 17.02 -9.68 -8.64
CA ASP A 100 15.91 -8.85 -9.15
C ASP A 100 14.94 -8.49 -8.03
N GLN A 101 14.58 -9.46 -7.18
CA GLN A 101 13.70 -9.22 -6.03
C GLN A 101 14.33 -8.25 -5.04
N LEU A 102 15.62 -8.32 -4.79
CA LEU A 102 16.33 -7.37 -3.94
C LEU A 102 16.23 -5.93 -4.49
N ILE A 103 16.49 -5.75 -5.78
CA ILE A 103 16.41 -4.44 -6.44
C ILE A 103 14.98 -3.90 -6.40
N ILE A 104 14.00 -4.74 -6.76
CA ILE A 104 12.58 -4.36 -6.74
C ILE A 104 12.14 -4.01 -5.33
N SER A 105 12.52 -4.80 -4.32
CA SER A 105 12.18 -4.56 -2.92
C SER A 105 12.78 -3.26 -2.40
N PHE A 106 13.99 -2.93 -2.79
CA PHE A 106 14.63 -1.67 -2.40
C PHE A 106 13.91 -0.47 -3.03
N ILE A 107 13.62 -0.52 -4.33
CA ILE A 107 12.96 0.57 -5.06
C ILE A 107 11.50 0.74 -4.58
N LEU A 108 10.71 -0.34 -4.59
CA LEU A 108 9.30 -0.28 -4.21
C LEU A 108 9.13 -0.08 -2.71
N GLY A 109 9.98 -0.68 -1.87
CA GLY A 109 9.99 -0.44 -0.43
C GLY A 109 10.28 1.02 -0.11
N GLY A 110 11.31 1.61 -0.74
CA GLY A 110 11.60 3.04 -0.66
C GLY A 110 10.41 3.90 -1.09
N TYR A 111 9.80 3.57 -2.23
CA TYR A 111 8.60 4.26 -2.70
C TYR A 111 7.47 4.20 -1.66
N CYS A 112 7.21 3.03 -1.06
CA CYS A 112 6.16 2.88 -0.05
C CYS A 112 6.39 3.75 1.20
N VAL A 113 7.63 4.02 1.55
CA VAL A 113 7.97 4.87 2.70
C VAL A 113 7.87 6.36 2.35
N PHE A 114 8.34 6.77 1.16
CA PHE A 114 8.43 8.19 0.80
C PHE A 114 7.18 8.74 0.10
N ALA A 115 6.50 7.96 -0.73
CA ALA A 115 5.32 8.43 -1.48
C ALA A 115 4.17 8.92 -0.59
N PRO A 116 3.88 8.31 0.59
CA PRO A 116 2.85 8.81 1.48
C PRO A 116 3.10 10.23 2.00
N ILE A 117 4.36 10.67 2.11
CA ILE A 117 4.70 12.04 2.50
C ILE A 117 4.16 13.04 1.46
N LEU A 118 4.32 12.72 0.19
CA LEU A 118 3.78 13.54 -0.91
C LEU A 118 2.25 13.49 -0.95
N LYS A 119 1.68 12.32 -0.66
CA LYS A 119 0.22 12.14 -0.53
C LYS A 119 -0.34 12.99 0.61
N ASP A 120 0.31 13.00 1.78
CA ASP A 120 -0.08 13.84 2.91
C ASP A 120 -0.12 15.33 2.52
N ARG A 121 0.90 15.82 1.82
CA ARG A 121 0.94 17.22 1.35
C ARG A 121 -0.23 17.55 0.42
N ARG A 122 -0.59 16.64 -0.49
CA ARG A 122 -1.74 16.82 -1.40
C ARG A 122 -3.07 16.80 -0.64
N LEU A 123 -3.21 15.90 0.34
CA LEU A 123 -4.42 15.79 1.15
C LEU A 123 -4.61 17.00 2.07
N ILE A 124 -3.53 17.57 2.62
CA ILE A 124 -3.58 18.82 3.37
C ILE A 124 -4.07 19.97 2.47
N LYS A 125 -3.56 20.06 1.23
CA LYS A 125 -4.03 21.09 0.28
C LYS A 125 -5.50 20.93 -0.09
N ARG A 126 -6.00 19.70 -0.16
CA ARG A 126 -7.38 19.40 -0.60
C ARG A 126 -8.40 19.49 0.53
N HIS A 127 -8.08 18.99 1.72
CA HIS A 127 -9.00 18.86 2.87
C HIS A 127 -8.69 19.80 4.03
N GLY A 128 -7.59 20.54 3.99
CA GLY A 128 -7.22 21.56 4.97
C GLY A 128 -7.18 21.04 6.42
N GLN A 129 -7.87 21.75 7.31
CA GLN A 129 -7.90 21.47 8.74
C GLN A 129 -8.47 20.10 9.12
N ASN A 130 -9.39 19.56 8.31
CA ASN A 130 -9.97 18.24 8.57
C ASN A 130 -8.92 17.13 8.45
N TYR A 131 -8.03 17.24 7.45
CA TYR A 131 -6.94 16.30 7.31
C TYR A 131 -5.88 16.47 8.41
N ILE A 132 -5.59 17.71 8.83
CA ILE A 132 -4.63 17.98 9.90
C ILE A 132 -5.11 17.34 11.21
N LYS A 133 -6.39 17.46 11.55
CA LYS A 133 -6.98 16.79 12.72
C LYS A 133 -6.81 15.27 12.64
N TYR A 134 -7.15 14.68 11.52
CA TYR A 134 -6.97 13.24 11.27
C TYR A 134 -5.49 12.83 11.39
N LYS A 135 -4.58 13.61 10.82
CA LYS A 135 -3.14 13.38 10.88
C LYS A 135 -2.58 13.36 12.30
N ASN A 136 -3.11 14.18 13.18
CA ASN A 136 -2.67 14.26 14.58
C ASN A 136 -3.14 13.07 15.43
N ILE A 137 -4.26 12.45 15.06
CA ILE A 137 -4.86 11.34 15.80
C ILE A 137 -4.33 9.99 15.29
N THR A 138 -4.11 9.87 13.98
CA THR A 138 -3.79 8.58 13.34
C THR A 138 -2.30 8.50 12.99
N PRO A 139 -1.59 7.44 13.45
CA PRO A 139 -0.17 7.25 13.18
C PRO A 139 0.10 6.99 11.69
N TYR A 140 1.36 7.19 11.27
CA TYR A 140 1.78 7.14 9.86
C TYR A 140 1.58 5.75 9.22
N MET A 141 2.35 4.75 9.65
CA MET A 141 2.34 3.37 9.12
C MET A 141 2.35 2.32 10.22
N ILE A 142 2.93 2.63 11.38
CA ILE A 142 3.07 1.69 12.49
C ILE A 142 2.00 2.05 13.53
N PRO A 143 1.11 1.12 13.90
CA PRO A 143 0.08 1.36 14.90
C PRO A 143 0.72 1.69 16.25
N ASN A 144 0.52 2.91 16.74
CA ASN A 144 1.03 3.35 18.04
C ASN A 144 -0.12 3.72 18.96
N LYS A 145 -0.31 2.95 20.04
CA LYS A 145 -1.38 3.16 21.03
C LYS A 145 -1.29 4.48 21.81
N LYS A 146 -0.17 5.21 21.74
CA LYS A 146 0.04 6.45 22.51
C LYS A 146 -0.75 7.66 22.03
N LEU A 147 -1.39 7.61 20.87
CA LEU A 147 -2.10 8.77 20.28
C LEU A 147 -3.60 8.84 20.56
N LYS A 148 -4.16 7.90 21.33
CA LYS A 148 -5.51 8.04 21.89
C LYS A 148 -5.48 8.86 23.20
N LYS A 149 -5.03 10.11 23.16
CA LYS A 149 -5.42 11.10 24.16
C LYS A 149 -6.51 11.96 23.53
N THR A 150 -7.71 11.73 24.03
CA THR A 150 -8.91 12.56 23.92
C THR A 150 -8.58 14.03 24.18
#